data_ed4c2d5da576b55c5994edd45dcf2f94
#
_entry.id   ed4c2d5da576b55c5994edd45dcf2f94
#
_cell.length_a   1.000
_cell.length_b   1.000
_cell.length_c   1.000
_cell.angle_alpha   90.00
_cell.angle_beta   90.00
_cell.angle_gamma   90.00
#
_symmetry.space_group_name_H-M   'P 1'
#
loop_
_entity.id
_entity.type
_entity.pdbx_description
1 polymer ?
#
loop_
_entity_poly.entity_id
_entity_poly.type
_entity_poly.pdbx_seq_one_letter_code
_entity_poly.pdbx_strand_id
1 'polypeptide(L)'
;MNTEQNNKKSTRKQVEKEILNGTGTAAGEDAREEIREEKNPIQVADRLFLTMETLAQKGPMGLIELSNQMELHKSTVHRLLNSLIYMGYARQDLETGKYSLTFKLLELSNQLLAHVDVIEIVRPYLKKLMRQTGETVHFVQKDGNYAVYIDKVESDQNSVRMVSKVGSRIPLYCSGVGKTMAAQMT
;
A
#
# COMPACT_ATOMS: atom_id res chain seq x y z
N MET A 1 -7.40 -20.08 -30.22
CA MET A 1 -6.30 -19.81 -29.27
C MET A 1 -6.10 -18.32 -28.90
N ASN A 2 -6.54 -17.35 -29.69
CA ASN A 2 -6.32 -15.91 -29.40
C ASN A 2 -7.35 -15.25 -28.44
N THR A 3 -8.54 -15.82 -28.30
CA THR A 3 -9.63 -15.21 -27.49
C THR A 3 -9.43 -15.41 -25.98
N GLU A 4 -8.88 -16.55 -25.56
CA GLU A 4 -8.61 -16.84 -24.14
C GLU A 4 -7.44 -16.03 -23.58
N GLN A 5 -6.43 -15.74 -24.41
CA GLN A 5 -5.29 -14.88 -23.98
C GLN A 5 -5.69 -13.41 -23.81
N ASN A 6 -6.64 -12.94 -24.64
CA ASN A 6 -7.15 -11.57 -24.51
C ASN A 6 -8.07 -11.40 -23.29
N ASN A 7 -8.87 -12.41 -22.98
CA ASN A 7 -9.73 -12.36 -21.78
C ASN A 7 -8.90 -12.40 -20.49
N LYS A 8 -7.85 -13.23 -20.43
CA LYS A 8 -6.91 -13.31 -19.30
C LYS A 8 -6.13 -12.00 -19.04
N LYS A 9 -5.80 -11.25 -20.12
CA LYS A 9 -5.18 -9.92 -19.99
C LYS A 9 -6.15 -8.86 -19.45
N SER A 10 -7.42 -8.94 -19.82
CA SER A 10 -8.46 -8.00 -19.36
C SER A 10 -8.74 -8.15 -17.87
N THR A 11 -8.86 -9.38 -17.37
CA THR A 11 -9.18 -9.65 -15.95
C THR A 11 -8.00 -9.32 -15.03
N ARG A 12 -6.75 -9.56 -15.50
CA ARG A 12 -5.55 -9.16 -14.74
C ARG A 12 -5.47 -7.65 -14.54
N LYS A 13 -5.78 -6.86 -15.57
CA LYS A 13 -5.89 -5.40 -15.47
C LYS A 13 -7.00 -4.97 -14.49
N GLN A 14 -8.06 -5.73 -14.39
CA GLN A 14 -9.20 -5.44 -13.51
C GLN A 14 -8.88 -5.73 -12.05
N VAL A 15 -8.15 -6.82 -11.76
CA VAL A 15 -7.66 -7.16 -10.41
C VAL A 15 -6.59 -6.16 -9.94
N GLU A 16 -5.64 -5.83 -10.81
CA GLU A 16 -4.65 -4.78 -10.54
C GLU A 16 -5.34 -3.43 -10.28
N LYS A 17 -6.44 -3.15 -10.99
CA LYS A 17 -7.26 -1.95 -10.84
C LYS A 17 -8.05 -1.92 -9.52
N GLU A 18 -8.61 -3.04 -9.09
CA GLU A 18 -9.31 -3.17 -7.80
C GLU A 18 -8.35 -3.10 -6.60
N ILE A 19 -7.16 -3.65 -6.72
CA ILE A 19 -6.09 -3.53 -5.71
C ILE A 19 -5.64 -2.07 -5.57
N LEU A 20 -5.61 -1.33 -6.69
CA LEU A 20 -5.26 0.09 -6.74
C LEU A 20 -6.40 1.01 -6.26
N ASN A 21 -7.66 0.66 -6.54
CA ASN A 21 -8.84 1.47 -6.17
C ASN A 21 -9.16 1.45 -4.67
N GLY A 22 -8.57 0.54 -3.87
CA GLY A 22 -8.67 0.58 -2.41
C GLY A 22 -7.95 1.78 -1.77
N THR A 23 -7.11 2.51 -2.51
CA THR A 23 -6.27 3.59 -1.97
C THR A 23 -6.10 4.82 -2.87
N GLY A 24 -6.75 4.93 -4.03
CA GLY A 24 -6.47 6.05 -4.93
C GLY A 24 -7.60 6.41 -5.90
N THR A 25 -7.79 7.70 -6.10
CA THR A 25 -8.61 8.28 -7.16
C THR A 25 -7.95 8.06 -8.54
N ALA A 26 -8.75 8.03 -9.62
CA ALA A 26 -8.37 7.76 -11.02
C ALA A 26 -7.11 8.49 -11.54
N ALA A 27 -6.75 9.61 -10.94
CA ALA A 27 -5.57 10.39 -11.28
C ALA A 27 -4.22 9.78 -10.80
N GLY A 28 -4.25 8.77 -9.91
CA GLY A 28 -3.06 8.00 -9.52
C GLY A 28 -2.72 6.89 -10.52
N GLU A 29 -3.64 6.59 -11.44
CA GLU A 29 -3.50 5.53 -12.45
C GLU A 29 -2.60 5.98 -13.60
N ASP A 30 -2.76 7.22 -14.11
CA ASP A 30 -1.96 7.73 -15.25
C ASP A 30 -0.46 7.84 -14.91
N ALA A 31 -0.12 8.33 -13.72
CA ALA A 31 1.28 8.44 -13.29
C ALA A 31 1.94 7.07 -12.98
N ARG A 32 1.14 6.03 -12.72
CA ARG A 32 1.62 4.66 -12.54
C ARG A 32 1.65 3.89 -13.85
N GLU A 33 0.84 4.24 -14.84
CA GLU A 33 0.92 3.68 -16.18
C GLU A 33 2.20 4.10 -16.90
N GLU A 34 2.66 5.33 -16.78
CA GLU A 34 3.93 5.79 -17.35
C GLU A 34 5.16 5.08 -16.76
N ILE A 35 5.13 4.70 -15.46
CA ILE A 35 6.22 3.94 -14.82
C ILE A 35 6.13 2.43 -15.14
N ARG A 36 4.96 1.93 -15.60
CA ARG A 36 4.70 0.51 -15.87
C ARG A 36 5.00 0.05 -17.29
N GLU A 37 5.36 0.92 -18.21
CA GLU A 37 5.80 0.49 -19.55
C GLU A 37 7.17 -0.20 -19.52
N GLU A 38 8.02 0.04 -18.54
CA GLU A 38 9.20 -0.76 -18.28
C GLU A 38 8.83 -2.02 -17.49
N LYS A 39 8.81 -3.16 -18.19
CA LYS A 39 8.63 -4.47 -17.54
C LYS A 39 9.77 -4.69 -16.55
N ASN A 40 9.40 -4.93 -15.28
CA ASN A 40 10.38 -5.36 -14.29
C ASN A 40 11.22 -6.53 -14.85
N PRO A 41 12.55 -6.40 -14.90
CA PRO A 41 13.43 -7.47 -15.41
C PRO A 41 13.27 -8.78 -14.62
N ILE A 42 12.76 -8.73 -13.39
CA ILE A 42 12.56 -9.88 -12.51
C ILE A 42 11.06 -10.12 -12.28
N GLN A 43 10.39 -10.78 -13.22
CA GLN A 43 8.95 -11.07 -13.14
C GLN A 43 8.51 -11.84 -11.89
N VAL A 44 9.41 -12.62 -11.28
CA VAL A 44 9.12 -13.34 -10.03
C VAL A 44 8.94 -12.37 -8.86
N ALA A 45 9.71 -11.28 -8.84
CA ALA A 45 9.60 -10.25 -7.82
C ALA A 45 8.21 -9.59 -7.84
N ASP A 46 7.71 -9.21 -9.02
CA ASP A 46 6.36 -8.63 -9.17
C ASP A 46 5.29 -9.54 -8.56
N ARG A 47 5.37 -10.84 -8.87
CA ARG A 47 4.41 -11.82 -8.36
C ARG A 47 4.53 -12.00 -6.84
N LEU A 48 5.74 -11.94 -6.31
CA LEU A 48 5.98 -12.07 -4.87
C LEU A 48 5.40 -10.88 -4.11
N PHE A 49 5.69 -9.66 -4.56
CA PHE A 49 5.15 -8.44 -3.96
C PHE A 49 3.62 -8.36 -4.12
N LEU A 50 3.09 -8.70 -5.29
CA LEU A 50 1.63 -8.76 -5.50
C LEU A 50 0.96 -9.76 -4.54
N THR A 51 1.61 -10.91 -4.25
CA THR A 51 1.11 -11.88 -3.26
C THR A 51 1.04 -11.24 -1.87
N MET A 52 2.08 -10.53 -1.46
CA MET A 52 2.12 -9.83 -0.18
C MET A 52 1.04 -8.74 -0.09
N GLU A 53 0.93 -7.90 -1.11
CA GLU A 53 -0.07 -6.82 -1.17
C GLU A 53 -1.50 -7.37 -1.13
N THR A 54 -1.76 -8.47 -1.84
CA THR A 54 -3.07 -9.13 -1.83
C THR A 54 -3.43 -9.63 -0.44
N LEU A 55 -2.49 -10.30 0.24
CA LEU A 55 -2.68 -10.76 1.62
C LEU A 55 -2.83 -9.61 2.62
N ALA A 56 -2.13 -8.49 2.40
CA ALA A 56 -2.25 -7.30 3.24
C ALA A 56 -3.64 -6.66 3.14
N GLN A 57 -4.22 -6.63 1.94
CA GLN A 57 -5.52 -6.00 1.68
C GLN A 57 -6.70 -6.89 2.06
N LYS A 58 -6.64 -8.16 1.68
CA LYS A 58 -7.76 -9.10 1.80
C LYS A 58 -7.74 -9.88 3.13
N GLY A 59 -6.61 -9.89 3.83
CA GLY A 59 -6.41 -10.70 5.03
C GLY A 59 -6.06 -12.17 4.73
N PRO A 60 -6.30 -13.09 5.66
CA PRO A 60 -5.96 -14.51 5.50
C PRO A 60 -6.73 -15.18 4.37
N MET A 61 -6.03 -15.79 3.40
CA MET A 61 -6.60 -16.44 2.20
C MET A 61 -6.09 -17.86 2.01
N GLY A 62 -6.94 -18.72 1.43
CA GLY A 62 -6.55 -20.06 1.01
C GLY A 62 -5.77 -20.06 -0.31
N LEU A 63 -5.02 -21.14 -0.59
CA LEU A 63 -4.22 -21.27 -1.82
C LEU A 63 -5.06 -21.12 -3.09
N ILE A 64 -6.26 -21.72 -3.12
CA ILE A 64 -7.16 -21.67 -4.30
C ILE A 64 -7.67 -20.25 -4.52
N GLU A 65 -8.05 -19.57 -3.44
CA GLU A 65 -8.54 -18.20 -3.46
C GLU A 65 -7.49 -17.25 -4.00
N LEU A 66 -6.25 -17.33 -3.47
CA LEU A 66 -5.10 -16.57 -3.98
C LEU A 66 -4.79 -16.88 -5.45
N SER A 67 -4.82 -18.16 -5.84
CA SER A 67 -4.58 -18.59 -7.22
C SER A 67 -5.57 -17.93 -8.19
N ASN A 68 -6.85 -17.92 -7.82
CA ASN A 68 -7.91 -17.28 -8.61
C ASN A 68 -7.73 -15.75 -8.63
N GLN A 69 -7.46 -15.13 -7.48
CA GLN A 69 -7.28 -13.68 -7.34
C GLN A 69 -6.09 -13.16 -8.18
N MET A 70 -5.01 -13.94 -8.22
CA MET A 70 -3.78 -13.56 -8.93
C MET A 70 -3.73 -14.06 -10.38
N GLU A 71 -4.71 -14.84 -10.81
CA GLU A 71 -4.74 -15.52 -12.12
C GLU A 71 -3.47 -16.34 -12.41
N LEU A 72 -2.94 -16.97 -11.37
CA LEU A 72 -1.77 -17.83 -11.45
C LEU A 72 -2.11 -19.27 -11.14
N HIS A 73 -1.35 -20.22 -11.69
CA HIS A 73 -1.48 -21.62 -11.33
C HIS A 73 -1.20 -21.85 -9.85
N LYS A 74 -1.94 -22.75 -9.20
CA LYS A 74 -1.79 -23.12 -7.79
C LYS A 74 -0.34 -23.45 -7.40
N SER A 75 0.36 -24.18 -8.27
CA SER A 75 1.78 -24.53 -8.06
C SER A 75 2.69 -23.29 -8.01
N THR A 76 2.40 -22.27 -8.81
CA THR A 76 3.15 -21.02 -8.80
C THR A 76 2.89 -20.25 -7.51
N VAL A 77 1.62 -20.08 -7.14
CA VAL A 77 1.24 -19.38 -5.90
C VAL A 77 1.80 -20.11 -4.68
N HIS A 78 1.74 -21.44 -4.64
CA HIS A 78 2.31 -22.24 -3.56
C HIS A 78 3.83 -21.99 -3.42
N ARG A 79 4.58 -21.93 -4.53
CA ARG A 79 6.02 -21.62 -4.48
C ARG A 79 6.29 -20.19 -3.99
N LEU A 80 5.48 -19.21 -4.37
CA LEU A 80 5.59 -17.84 -3.87
C LEU A 80 5.33 -17.78 -2.36
N LEU A 81 4.26 -18.45 -1.89
CA LEU A 81 3.91 -18.52 -0.47
C LEU A 81 5.02 -19.22 0.34
N ASN A 82 5.56 -20.34 -0.14
CA ASN A 82 6.66 -21.01 0.53
C ASN A 82 7.91 -20.13 0.62
N SER A 83 8.19 -19.32 -0.42
CA SER A 83 9.28 -18.35 -0.37
C SER A 83 9.03 -17.27 0.67
N LEU A 84 7.79 -16.73 0.77
CA LEU A 84 7.42 -15.76 1.79
C LEU A 84 7.49 -16.34 3.21
N ILE A 85 7.09 -17.61 3.39
CA ILE A 85 7.19 -18.32 4.66
C ILE A 85 8.65 -18.52 5.04
N TYR A 86 9.48 -18.98 4.11
CA TYR A 86 10.92 -19.14 4.34
C TYR A 86 11.60 -17.84 4.76
N MET A 87 11.22 -16.74 4.13
CA MET A 87 11.71 -15.40 4.49
C MET A 87 11.04 -14.80 5.74
N GLY A 88 10.05 -15.46 6.32
CA GLY A 88 9.34 -15.03 7.51
C GLY A 88 8.29 -13.93 7.30
N TYR A 89 7.91 -13.63 6.05
CA TYR A 89 6.88 -12.63 5.74
C TYR A 89 5.46 -13.18 5.77
N ALA A 90 5.29 -14.48 5.58
CA ALA A 90 4.00 -15.15 5.64
C ALA A 90 4.04 -16.34 6.59
N ARG A 91 2.86 -16.80 6.99
CA ARG A 91 2.64 -18.04 7.72
C ARG A 91 1.39 -18.73 7.21
N GLN A 92 1.32 -20.04 7.38
CA GLN A 92 0.11 -20.82 7.15
C GLN A 92 -0.48 -21.21 8.51
N ASP A 93 -1.77 -21.00 8.65
CA ASP A 93 -2.55 -21.52 9.77
C ASP A 93 -2.83 -22.98 9.51
N LEU A 94 -2.45 -23.87 10.44
CA LEU A 94 -2.56 -25.32 10.30
C LEU A 94 -4.01 -25.83 10.41
N GLU A 95 -4.88 -25.10 11.10
CA GLU A 95 -6.26 -25.52 11.30
C GLU A 95 -7.11 -25.14 10.08
N THR A 96 -6.94 -23.91 9.58
CA THR A 96 -7.75 -23.38 8.48
C THR A 96 -7.10 -23.57 7.10
N GLY A 97 -5.81 -23.89 7.06
CA GLY A 97 -5.00 -23.95 5.83
C GLY A 97 -4.77 -22.61 5.15
N LYS A 98 -5.21 -21.50 5.76
CA LYS A 98 -5.09 -20.16 5.19
C LYS A 98 -3.70 -19.56 5.43
N TYR A 99 -3.27 -18.75 4.47
CA TYR A 99 -2.02 -18.00 4.52
C TYR A 99 -2.30 -16.57 4.95
N SER A 100 -1.45 -16.03 5.81
CA SER A 100 -1.50 -14.64 6.30
C SER A 100 -0.11 -14.06 6.38
N LEU A 101 -0.02 -12.72 6.35
CA LEU A 101 1.25 -12.03 6.60
C LEU A 101 1.61 -12.09 8.09
N THR A 102 2.90 -12.00 8.35
CA THR A 102 3.46 -11.87 9.71
C THR A 102 3.67 -10.40 10.08
N PHE A 103 3.97 -10.14 11.34
CA PHE A 103 4.35 -8.80 11.81
C PHE A 103 5.76 -8.35 11.38
N LYS A 104 6.48 -9.14 10.60
CA LYS A 104 7.79 -8.75 10.06
C LYS A 104 7.72 -7.48 9.21
N LEU A 105 6.58 -7.25 8.51
CA LEU A 105 6.35 -6.00 7.79
C LEU A 105 6.26 -4.78 8.72
N LEU A 106 5.66 -4.96 9.90
CA LEU A 106 5.61 -3.91 10.92
C LEU A 106 7.00 -3.63 11.50
N GLU A 107 7.81 -4.66 11.71
CA GLU A 107 9.21 -4.53 12.13
C GLU A 107 10.01 -3.69 11.13
N LEU A 108 9.93 -4.02 9.84
CA LEU A 108 10.59 -3.25 8.78
C LEU A 108 10.09 -1.81 8.70
N SER A 109 8.78 -1.61 8.84
CA SER A 109 8.19 -0.27 8.88
C SER A 109 8.72 0.53 10.06
N ASN A 110 8.81 -0.07 11.24
CA ASN A 110 9.35 0.59 12.44
C ASN A 110 10.84 0.92 12.28
N GLN A 111 11.64 0.02 11.68
CA GLN A 111 13.04 0.28 11.39
C GLN A 111 13.19 1.46 10.41
N LEU A 112 12.37 1.52 9.37
CA LEU A 112 12.35 2.65 8.45
C LEU A 112 12.01 3.96 9.18
N LEU A 113 10.99 3.94 10.02
CA LEU A 113 10.54 5.11 10.76
C LEU A 113 11.54 5.53 11.86
N ALA A 114 12.30 4.59 12.43
CA ALA A 114 13.35 4.90 13.41
C ALA A 114 14.50 5.74 12.83
N HIS A 115 14.70 5.71 11.51
CA HIS A 115 15.63 6.61 10.84
C HIS A 115 15.03 8.00 10.55
N VAL A 116 13.77 8.21 10.89
CA VAL A 116 13.05 9.48 10.73
C VAL A 116 12.94 10.15 12.10
N ASP A 117 14.05 10.62 12.65
CA ASP A 117 14.14 11.30 13.97
C ASP A 117 13.15 12.48 14.10
N VAL A 118 12.67 12.98 12.96
CA VAL A 118 11.73 14.10 12.87
C VAL A 118 10.38 13.81 13.51
N ILE A 119 9.93 12.55 13.59
CA ILE A 119 8.59 12.22 14.14
C ILE A 119 8.51 12.60 15.62
N GLU A 120 9.50 12.24 16.41
CA GLU A 120 9.53 12.57 17.85
C GLU A 120 9.60 14.08 18.07
N ILE A 121 10.41 14.77 17.26
CA ILE A 121 10.57 16.23 17.32
C ILE A 121 9.26 16.94 16.94
N VAL A 122 8.59 16.50 15.89
CA VAL A 122 7.40 17.17 15.33
C VAL A 122 6.13 16.88 16.14
N ARG A 123 6.01 15.71 16.74
CA ARG A 123 4.78 15.28 17.43
C ARG A 123 4.24 16.23 18.50
N PRO A 124 5.07 16.88 19.35
CA PRO A 124 4.60 17.91 20.28
C PRO A 124 3.96 19.11 19.58
N TYR A 125 4.52 19.52 18.44
CA TYR A 125 3.99 20.63 17.63
C TYR A 125 2.66 20.26 16.97
N LEU A 126 2.52 19.04 16.45
CA LEU A 126 1.26 18.53 15.91
C LEU A 126 0.16 18.54 16.97
N LYS A 127 0.47 18.07 18.20
CA LYS A 127 -0.45 18.10 19.33
C LYS A 127 -0.85 19.52 19.71
N LYS A 128 0.12 20.46 19.72
CA LYS A 128 -0.17 21.87 20.00
C LYS A 128 -1.11 22.47 18.96
N LEU A 129 -0.82 22.23 17.69
CA LEU A 129 -1.64 22.73 16.58
C LEU A 129 -3.06 22.12 16.61
N MET A 130 -3.17 20.81 16.84
CA MET A 130 -4.49 20.15 17.00
C MET A 130 -5.31 20.79 18.13
N ARG A 131 -4.70 21.06 19.29
CA ARG A 131 -5.39 21.71 20.41
C ARG A 131 -5.82 23.14 20.10
N GLN A 132 -5.06 23.88 19.29
CA GLN A 132 -5.36 25.26 18.91
C GLN A 132 -6.46 25.35 17.86
N THR A 133 -6.49 24.42 16.93
CA THR A 133 -7.42 24.45 15.79
C THR A 133 -8.68 23.60 16.03
N GLY A 134 -8.61 22.60 16.92
CA GLY A 134 -9.65 21.60 17.07
C GLY A 134 -9.69 20.58 15.91
N GLU A 135 -8.75 20.65 14.97
CA GLU A 135 -8.73 19.84 13.76
C GLU A 135 -7.68 18.73 13.80
N THR A 136 -7.91 17.65 13.04
CA THR A 136 -6.91 16.59 12.82
C THR A 136 -5.72 17.13 12.07
N VAL A 137 -4.52 16.95 12.62
CA VAL A 137 -3.27 17.44 12.03
C VAL A 137 -2.45 16.26 11.52
N HIS A 138 -1.93 16.40 10.30
CA HIS A 138 -1.11 15.38 9.65
C HIS A 138 0.33 15.85 9.50
N PHE A 139 1.27 14.94 9.71
CA PHE A 139 2.63 15.08 9.26
C PHE A 139 2.82 14.26 7.99
N VAL A 140 3.26 14.95 6.91
CA VAL A 140 3.31 14.39 5.57
C VAL A 140 4.68 14.65 4.97
N GLN A 141 5.24 13.65 4.31
CA GLN A 141 6.53 13.75 3.62
C GLN A 141 6.33 13.55 2.12
N LYS A 142 7.11 14.30 1.32
CA LYS A 142 7.15 14.14 -0.15
C LYS A 142 7.94 12.89 -0.51
N ASP A 143 7.36 12.07 -1.40
CA ASP A 143 8.00 10.90 -1.98
C ASP A 143 7.67 10.86 -3.50
N GLY A 144 8.63 11.30 -4.32
CA GLY A 144 8.40 11.50 -5.75
C GLY A 144 7.27 12.48 -6.04
N ASN A 145 6.26 12.03 -6.79
CA ASN A 145 5.06 12.80 -7.13
C ASN A 145 3.92 12.65 -6.11
N TYR A 146 4.21 12.05 -4.96
CA TYR A 146 3.24 11.77 -3.91
C TYR A 146 3.61 12.43 -2.59
N ALA A 147 2.60 12.65 -1.77
CA ALA A 147 2.72 12.94 -0.36
C ALA A 147 2.34 11.69 0.45
N VAL A 148 3.17 11.30 1.42
CA VAL A 148 2.97 10.14 2.28
C VAL A 148 2.65 10.60 3.68
N TYR A 149 1.56 10.11 4.28
CA TYR A 149 1.22 10.38 5.66
C TYR A 149 2.17 9.63 6.60
N ILE A 150 3.01 10.36 7.32
CA ILE A 150 4.02 9.80 8.23
C ILE A 150 3.50 9.70 9.66
N ASP A 151 2.76 10.71 10.13
CA ASP A 151 2.09 10.72 11.44
C ASP A 151 0.83 11.54 11.38
N LYS A 152 -0.08 11.33 12.35
CA LYS A 152 -1.28 12.15 12.53
C LYS A 152 -1.64 12.28 13.99
N VAL A 153 -2.25 13.42 14.35
CA VAL A 153 -2.88 13.65 15.64
C VAL A 153 -4.35 13.93 15.38
N GLU A 154 -5.21 13.02 15.81
CA GLU A 154 -6.65 13.13 15.62
C GLU A 154 -7.26 14.12 16.63
N SER A 155 -8.27 14.86 16.17
CA SER A 155 -9.11 15.66 17.03
C SER A 155 -10.29 14.82 17.53
N ASP A 156 -10.54 14.89 18.83
CA ASP A 156 -11.71 14.24 19.45
C ASP A 156 -13.00 15.08 19.32
N GLN A 157 -12.87 16.32 18.80
CA GLN A 157 -13.99 17.28 18.76
C GLN A 157 -14.80 17.20 17.46
N ASN A 158 -14.28 16.58 16.40
CA ASN A 158 -14.94 16.52 15.11
C ASN A 158 -15.77 15.25 14.93
N SER A 159 -17.05 15.42 14.60
CA SER A 159 -17.96 14.33 14.23
C SER A 159 -17.60 13.68 12.87
N VAL A 160 -16.88 14.40 12.02
CA VAL A 160 -16.40 13.91 10.72
C VAL A 160 -14.97 13.40 10.88
N ARG A 161 -14.81 12.07 10.89
CA ARG A 161 -13.48 11.47 10.90
C ARG A 161 -12.89 11.47 9.50
N MET A 162 -11.74 12.10 9.35
CA MET A 162 -10.94 11.98 8.12
C MET A 162 -10.33 10.58 8.05
N VAL A 163 -10.63 9.84 6.97
CA VAL A 163 -10.16 8.47 6.74
C VAL A 163 -8.74 8.48 6.15
N SER A 164 -7.81 9.18 6.79
CA SER A 164 -6.40 9.13 6.44
C SER A 164 -5.70 8.05 7.27
N LYS A 165 -4.88 7.25 6.63
CA LYS A 165 -4.06 6.22 7.31
C LYS A 165 -2.58 6.58 7.18
N VAL A 166 -1.82 6.47 8.27
CA VAL A 166 -0.36 6.54 8.23
C VAL A 166 0.15 5.49 7.24
N GLY A 167 1.12 5.86 6.40
CA GLY A 167 1.61 5.04 5.31
C GLY A 167 0.85 5.17 3.99
N SER A 168 -0.35 5.79 3.97
CA SER A 168 -1.06 6.02 2.71
C SER A 168 -0.44 7.17 1.90
N ARG A 169 -0.57 7.08 0.58
CA ARG A 169 -0.01 8.02 -0.40
C ARG A 169 -1.13 8.78 -1.09
N ILE A 170 -0.92 10.06 -1.30
CA ILE A 170 -1.82 10.92 -2.09
C ILE A 170 -1.01 11.67 -3.15
N PRO A 171 -1.53 11.83 -4.37
CA PRO A 171 -0.87 12.64 -5.38
C PRO A 171 -0.74 14.10 -4.95
N LEU A 172 0.39 14.76 -5.31
CA LEU A 172 0.65 16.15 -4.91
C LEU A 172 -0.40 17.11 -5.46
N TYR A 173 -0.87 16.90 -6.69
CA TYR A 173 -1.76 17.84 -7.37
C TYR A 173 -3.18 17.92 -6.81
N CYS A 174 -3.67 16.87 -6.16
CA CYS A 174 -5.08 16.76 -5.73
C CYS A 174 -5.35 17.12 -4.27
N SER A 175 -4.31 17.44 -3.49
CA SER A 175 -4.45 17.71 -2.05
C SER A 175 -3.89 19.08 -1.67
N GLY A 176 -4.42 19.66 -0.58
CA GLY A 176 -3.93 20.94 -0.04
C GLY A 176 -2.45 20.85 0.35
N VAL A 177 -2.05 19.77 1.04
CA VAL A 177 -0.65 19.55 1.41
C VAL A 177 0.24 19.36 0.18
N GLY A 178 -0.24 18.64 -0.83
CA GLY A 178 0.49 18.43 -2.07
C GLY A 178 0.69 19.74 -2.85
N LYS A 179 -0.34 20.57 -2.94
CA LYS A 179 -0.25 21.91 -3.58
C LYS A 179 0.74 22.81 -2.84
N THR A 180 0.75 22.78 -1.50
CA THR A 180 1.71 23.55 -0.70
C THR A 180 3.14 23.07 -0.95
N MET A 181 3.37 21.76 -1.04
CA MET A 181 4.68 21.20 -1.40
C MET A 181 5.08 21.58 -2.83
N ALA A 182 4.16 21.45 -3.79
CA ALA A 182 4.42 21.78 -5.20
C ALA A 182 4.75 23.26 -5.39
N ALA A 183 4.15 24.15 -4.63
CA ALA A 183 4.45 25.58 -4.67
C ALA A 183 5.88 25.94 -4.23
N GLN A 184 6.58 25.04 -3.55
CA GLN A 184 7.98 25.19 -3.14
C GLN A 184 8.97 24.47 -4.07
N MET A 185 8.44 23.81 -5.11
CA MET A 185 9.25 23.12 -6.11
C MET A 185 9.50 24.11 -7.27
N THR A 186 10.69 24.66 -7.32
CA THR A 186 11.20 25.47 -8.46
C THR A 186 11.97 24.61 -9.44
#